data_909fa51b0e8325f1f9b6bc250df6c303
#
_entry.id   909fa51b0e8325f1f9b6bc250df6c303
#
_cell.length_a   1.000
_cell.length_b   1.000
_cell.length_c   1.000
_cell.angle_alpha   90.00
_cell.angle_beta   90.00
_cell.angle_gamma   90.00
#
_symmetry.space_group_name_H-M   'P 1'
#
loop_
_entity.id
_entity.type
_entity.pdbx_description
1 polymer ?
#
loop_
_entity_poly.entity_id
_entity_poly.type
_entity_poly.pdbx_seq_one_letter_code
_entity_poly.pdbx_strand_id
1 'polypeptide(L)'
;MLELLILLRASQLFTHSAHNLCARTPFHQDHAFFADSYSAFEDAYDSIAERIIGLYGEDSMELNRIMSEVAQKLQNCPSTGIKENKAFYEYQLQLEQEICTKVEAICKNPKATQGLIQLIGELGNQSEIRTYKIKQRIK
;
A
#
# COMPACT_ATOMS: atom_id res chain seq x y z
N MET A 1 -11.56 -6.90 4.34
CA MET A 1 -11.44 -5.43 4.30
C MET A 1 -10.37 -4.92 5.26
N LEU A 2 -10.40 -5.30 6.54
CA LEU A 2 -9.40 -4.82 7.52
C LEU A 2 -7.95 -5.16 7.14
N GLU A 3 -7.69 -6.36 6.63
CA GLU A 3 -6.35 -6.75 6.16
C GLU A 3 -5.85 -5.87 5.00
N LEU A 4 -6.74 -5.48 4.09
CA LEU A 4 -6.39 -4.53 3.02
C LEU A 4 -6.06 -3.16 3.61
N LEU A 5 -6.85 -2.68 4.57
CA LEU A 5 -6.59 -1.41 5.26
C LEU A 5 -5.22 -1.40 5.94
N ILE A 6 -4.85 -2.49 6.61
CA ILE A 6 -3.54 -2.65 7.25
C ILE A 6 -2.41 -2.60 6.20
N LEU A 7 -2.57 -3.27 5.07
CA LEU A 7 -1.61 -3.22 3.97
C LEU A 7 -1.45 -1.81 3.41
N LEU A 8 -2.54 -1.07 3.24
CA LEU A 8 -2.49 0.30 2.75
C LEU A 8 -1.75 1.23 3.71
N ARG A 9 -2.01 1.11 5.02
CA ARG A 9 -1.28 1.91 6.02
C ARG A 9 0.20 1.52 6.09
N ALA A 10 0.52 0.24 6.05
CA ALA A 10 1.90 -0.22 6.00
C ALA A 10 2.62 0.31 4.74
N SER A 11 1.96 0.25 3.59
CA SER A 11 2.50 0.75 2.32
C SER A 11 2.71 2.27 2.35
N GLN A 12 1.78 3.01 2.92
CA GLN A 12 1.89 4.47 3.08
C GLN A 12 3.09 4.85 3.97
N LEU A 13 3.22 4.24 5.14
CA LEU A 13 4.33 4.53 6.05
C LEU A 13 5.67 4.12 5.44
N PHE A 14 5.73 2.96 4.80
CA PHE A 14 6.94 2.47 4.15
C PHE A 14 7.37 3.39 3.01
N THR A 15 6.47 3.73 2.09
CA THR A 15 6.81 4.57 0.92
C THR A 15 7.13 6.01 1.32
N HIS A 16 6.51 6.53 2.38
CA HIS A 16 6.89 7.82 2.95
C HIS A 16 8.32 7.77 3.53
N SER A 17 8.67 6.70 4.23
CA SER A 17 10.03 6.49 4.72
C SER A 17 11.04 6.33 3.57
N ALA A 18 10.70 5.55 2.55
CA ALA A 18 11.53 5.38 1.35
C ALA A 18 11.74 6.71 0.61
N HIS A 19 10.70 7.56 0.52
CA HIS A 19 10.81 8.92 0.00
C HIS A 19 11.87 9.75 0.72
N ASN A 20 11.89 9.68 2.04
CA ASN A 20 12.86 10.43 2.86
C ASN A 20 14.27 9.83 2.83
N LEU A 21 14.39 8.52 2.68
CA LEU A 21 15.66 7.79 2.78
C LEU A 21 16.32 7.52 1.44
N CYS A 22 15.60 7.60 0.32
CA CYS A 22 16.22 7.39 -1.00
C CYS A 22 17.30 8.42 -1.27
N ALA A 23 18.39 7.97 -1.87
CA ALA A 23 19.55 8.78 -2.14
C ALA A 23 20.24 8.28 -3.43
N ARG A 24 21.28 8.94 -3.87
CA ARG A 24 22.07 8.54 -5.03
C ARG A 24 21.27 8.66 -6.34
N THR A 25 21.87 8.24 -7.43
CA THR A 25 21.26 8.30 -8.76
C THR A 25 20.37 7.06 -8.99
N PRO A 26 19.15 7.21 -9.53
CA PRO A 26 18.49 8.47 -9.91
C PRO A 26 17.61 9.07 -8.79
N PHE A 27 18.17 9.94 -7.98
CA PHE A 27 17.48 10.48 -6.80
C PHE A 27 16.14 11.13 -7.12
N HIS A 28 16.08 12.03 -8.10
CA HIS A 28 14.85 12.80 -8.35
C HIS A 28 13.69 11.92 -8.78
N GLN A 29 13.92 10.94 -9.63
CA GLN A 29 12.88 10.02 -10.07
C GLN A 29 12.41 9.11 -8.92
N ASP A 30 13.34 8.58 -8.14
CA ASP A 30 13.01 7.70 -7.03
C ASP A 30 12.28 8.47 -5.92
N HIS A 31 12.76 9.66 -5.59
CA HIS A 31 12.12 10.54 -4.60
C HIS A 31 10.69 10.90 -5.01
N ALA A 32 10.47 11.28 -6.27
CA ALA A 32 9.14 11.58 -6.81
C ALA A 32 8.24 10.35 -6.83
N PHE A 33 8.74 9.19 -7.24
CA PHE A 33 7.96 7.96 -7.27
C PHE A 33 7.43 7.56 -5.89
N PHE A 34 8.29 7.63 -4.86
CA PHE A 34 7.86 7.32 -3.49
C PHE A 34 6.92 8.40 -2.92
N ALA A 35 7.10 9.68 -3.29
CA ALA A 35 6.17 10.74 -2.93
C ALA A 35 4.76 10.49 -3.48
N ASP A 36 4.64 10.19 -4.76
CA ASP A 36 3.37 9.86 -5.40
C ASP A 36 2.75 8.61 -4.78
N SER A 37 3.58 7.61 -4.46
CA SER A 37 3.11 6.35 -3.86
C SER A 37 2.53 6.57 -2.47
N TYR A 38 3.21 7.27 -1.55
CA TYR A 38 2.67 7.42 -0.20
C TYR A 38 1.41 8.30 -0.17
N SER A 39 1.34 9.30 -1.04
CA SER A 39 0.12 10.13 -1.17
C SER A 39 -1.07 9.30 -1.66
N ALA A 40 -0.86 8.47 -2.68
CA ALA A 40 -1.90 7.59 -3.20
C ALA A 40 -2.36 6.53 -2.17
N PHE A 41 -1.45 6.00 -1.37
CA PHE A 41 -1.80 5.05 -0.30
C PHE A 41 -2.56 5.71 0.84
N GLU A 42 -2.27 6.96 1.18
CA GLU A 42 -3.01 7.71 2.20
C GLU A 42 -4.45 7.93 1.75
N ASP A 43 -4.66 8.42 0.53
CA ASP A 43 -5.99 8.60 -0.05
C ASP A 43 -6.78 7.28 -0.13
N ALA A 44 -6.11 6.20 -0.52
CA ALA A 44 -6.70 4.87 -0.56
C ALA A 44 -7.09 4.37 0.84
N TYR A 45 -6.23 4.58 1.84
CA TYR A 45 -6.53 4.24 3.23
C TYR A 45 -7.81 4.92 3.71
N ASP A 46 -7.91 6.23 3.50
CA ASP A 46 -9.09 7.00 3.93
C ASP A 46 -10.36 6.50 3.24
N SER A 47 -10.32 6.29 1.93
CA SER A 47 -11.46 5.79 1.16
C SER A 47 -11.94 4.41 1.64
N ILE A 48 -11.02 3.51 1.96
CA ILE A 48 -11.33 2.18 2.46
C ILE A 48 -11.82 2.22 3.91
N ALA A 49 -11.20 3.05 4.76
CA ALA A 49 -11.62 3.23 6.15
C ALA A 49 -13.07 3.75 6.23
N GLU A 50 -13.39 4.78 5.47
CA GLU A 50 -14.76 5.33 5.38
C GLU A 50 -15.77 4.28 4.89
N ARG A 51 -15.37 3.45 3.91
CA ARG A 51 -16.21 2.36 3.41
C ARG A 51 -16.44 1.28 4.46
N ILE A 52 -15.40 0.90 5.23
CA ILE A 52 -15.51 -0.08 6.32
C ILE A 52 -16.49 0.44 7.38
N ILE A 53 -16.34 1.69 7.80
CA ILE A 53 -17.23 2.32 8.79
C ILE A 53 -18.66 2.36 8.26
N GLY A 54 -18.86 2.76 7.02
CA GLY A 54 -20.18 2.84 6.39
C GLY A 54 -20.90 1.50 6.24
N LEU A 55 -20.15 0.41 6.02
CA LEU A 55 -20.71 -0.93 5.85
C LEU A 55 -20.86 -1.69 7.18
N TYR A 56 -19.93 -1.52 8.10
CA TYR A 56 -19.79 -2.38 9.28
C TYR A 56 -19.84 -1.64 10.62
N GLY A 57 -19.89 -0.31 10.61
CA GLY A 57 -19.94 0.54 11.79
C GLY A 57 -18.56 0.89 12.36
N GLU A 58 -18.54 1.85 13.29
CA GLU A 58 -17.32 2.41 13.87
C GLU A 58 -16.47 1.37 14.62
N ASP A 59 -17.12 0.41 15.28
CA ASP A 59 -16.44 -0.65 16.05
C ASP A 59 -15.55 -1.54 15.18
N SER A 60 -15.71 -1.52 13.86
CA SER A 60 -14.84 -2.22 12.94
C SER A 60 -13.44 -1.62 12.79
N MET A 61 -13.24 -0.38 13.26
CA MET A 61 -11.99 0.36 13.21
C MET A 61 -11.18 0.22 14.52
N GLU A 62 -10.66 -0.97 14.75
CA GLU A 62 -9.85 -1.29 15.94
C GLU A 62 -8.43 -0.72 15.81
N LEU A 63 -8.24 0.54 16.16
CA LEU A 63 -6.98 1.28 15.96
C LEU A 63 -5.75 0.53 16.52
N ASN A 64 -5.85 0.03 17.78
CA ASN A 64 -4.73 -0.69 18.40
C ASN A 64 -4.32 -1.93 17.62
N ARG A 65 -5.28 -2.68 17.10
CA ARG A 65 -5.04 -3.84 16.24
C ARG A 65 -4.40 -3.43 14.92
N ILE A 66 -4.96 -2.40 14.26
CA ILE A 66 -4.42 -1.89 13.00
C ILE A 66 -2.96 -1.49 13.16
N MET A 67 -2.64 -0.71 14.19
CA MET A 67 -1.27 -0.24 14.42
C MET A 67 -0.32 -1.38 14.77
N SER A 68 -0.76 -2.36 15.58
CA SER A 68 0.04 -3.53 15.92
C SER A 68 0.36 -4.38 14.69
N GLU A 69 -0.61 -4.66 13.84
CA GLU A 69 -0.42 -5.46 12.62
C GLU A 69 0.39 -4.70 11.56
N VAL A 70 0.26 -3.38 11.46
CA VAL A 70 1.12 -2.53 10.63
C VAL A 70 2.57 -2.62 11.09
N ALA A 71 2.84 -2.54 12.40
CA ALA A 71 4.18 -2.67 12.95
C ALA A 71 4.79 -4.04 12.63
N GLN A 72 4.03 -5.12 12.78
CA GLN A 72 4.46 -6.46 12.40
C GLN A 72 4.82 -6.54 10.90
N LYS A 73 3.97 -5.97 10.05
CA LYS A 73 4.19 -5.96 8.60
C LYS A 73 5.50 -5.27 8.22
N LEU A 74 5.86 -4.20 8.91
CA LEU A 74 7.03 -3.40 8.63
C LEU A 74 8.29 -3.84 9.41
N GLN A 75 8.22 -4.90 10.21
CA GLN A 75 9.29 -5.32 11.09
C GLN A 75 10.64 -5.51 10.38
N ASN A 76 10.64 -6.02 9.14
CA ASN A 76 11.83 -6.31 8.36
C ASN A 76 11.95 -5.43 7.10
N CYS A 77 11.26 -4.29 7.06
CA CYS A 77 11.36 -3.41 5.89
C CYS A 77 12.74 -2.75 5.80
N PRO A 78 13.22 -2.47 4.58
CA PRO A 78 14.43 -1.67 4.39
C PRO A 78 14.29 -0.30 5.05
N SER A 79 15.33 0.14 5.77
CA SER A 79 15.35 1.41 6.48
C SER A 79 16.73 2.07 6.39
N THR A 80 17.37 2.40 7.50
CA THR A 80 18.70 3.01 7.52
C THR A 80 19.80 2.05 7.03
N GLY A 81 20.89 2.60 6.50
CA GLY A 81 22.03 1.80 6.03
C GLY A 81 21.86 1.15 4.66
N ILE A 82 20.79 1.44 3.96
CA ILE A 82 20.54 0.91 2.60
C ILE A 82 21.53 1.54 1.61
N LYS A 83 22.20 0.69 0.83
CA LYS A 83 23.21 1.10 -0.14
C LYS A 83 22.62 1.53 -1.49
N GLU A 84 21.49 0.94 -1.87
CA GLU A 84 20.84 1.17 -3.16
C GLU A 84 19.33 1.33 -3.00
N ASN A 85 18.73 2.27 -3.72
CA ASN A 85 17.29 2.49 -3.72
C ASN A 85 16.49 1.26 -4.19
N LYS A 86 17.13 0.36 -4.92
CA LYS A 86 16.53 -0.90 -5.40
C LYS A 86 15.86 -1.69 -4.27
N ALA A 87 16.46 -1.74 -3.08
CA ALA A 87 15.88 -2.46 -1.95
C ALA A 87 14.49 -1.92 -1.56
N PHE A 88 14.26 -0.61 -1.65
CA PHE A 88 12.95 0.00 -1.38
C PHE A 88 11.92 -0.44 -2.43
N TYR A 89 12.30 -0.47 -3.71
CA TYR A 89 11.43 -0.93 -4.79
C TYR A 89 11.06 -2.40 -4.65
N GLU A 90 12.01 -3.26 -4.31
CA GLU A 90 11.78 -4.68 -4.11
C GLU A 90 10.79 -4.94 -2.97
N TYR A 91 10.92 -4.21 -1.88
CA TYR A 91 9.98 -4.33 -0.76
C TYR A 91 8.59 -3.80 -1.13
N GLN A 92 8.51 -2.63 -1.80
CA GLN A 92 7.23 -2.12 -2.28
C GLN A 92 6.56 -3.10 -3.25
N LEU A 93 7.32 -3.76 -4.13
CA LEU A 93 6.77 -4.76 -5.04
C LEU A 93 6.07 -5.89 -4.30
N GLN A 94 6.62 -6.35 -3.18
CA GLN A 94 5.97 -7.36 -2.33
C GLN A 94 4.64 -6.84 -1.77
N LEU A 95 4.62 -5.62 -1.27
CA LEU A 95 3.39 -4.99 -0.76
C LEU A 95 2.31 -4.84 -1.86
N GLU A 96 2.70 -4.41 -3.06
CA GLU A 96 1.77 -4.29 -4.20
C GLU A 96 1.18 -5.66 -4.59
N GLN A 97 1.98 -6.71 -4.59
CA GLN A 97 1.51 -8.06 -4.88
C GLN A 97 0.50 -8.56 -3.83
N GLU A 98 0.76 -8.28 -2.56
CA GLU A 98 -0.19 -8.60 -1.50
C GLU A 98 -1.49 -7.80 -1.62
N ILE A 99 -1.41 -6.52 -1.97
CA ILE A 99 -2.58 -5.66 -2.24
C ILE A 99 -3.42 -6.26 -3.37
N CYS A 100 -2.80 -6.61 -4.49
CA CYS A 100 -3.50 -7.23 -5.61
C CYS A 100 -4.21 -8.54 -5.20
N THR A 101 -3.55 -9.38 -4.39
CA THR A 101 -4.14 -10.61 -3.88
C THR A 101 -5.38 -10.33 -3.02
N LYS A 102 -5.32 -9.34 -2.13
CA LYS A 102 -6.46 -8.95 -1.29
C LYS A 102 -7.59 -8.33 -2.12
N VAL A 103 -7.26 -7.50 -3.08
CA VAL A 103 -8.22 -6.91 -4.02
C VAL A 103 -9.01 -8.01 -4.74
N GLU A 104 -8.33 -8.98 -5.32
CA GLU A 104 -8.99 -10.10 -6.01
C GLU A 104 -9.93 -10.89 -5.08
N ALA A 105 -9.48 -11.19 -3.86
CA ALA A 105 -10.28 -11.92 -2.89
C ALA A 105 -11.57 -11.16 -2.52
N ILE A 106 -11.49 -9.85 -2.33
CA ILE A 106 -12.65 -9.02 -2.00
C ILE A 106 -13.60 -8.93 -3.19
N CYS A 107 -13.10 -8.70 -4.40
CA CYS A 107 -13.92 -8.58 -5.61
C CYS A 107 -14.63 -9.89 -5.99
N LYS A 108 -14.05 -11.03 -5.62
CA LYS A 108 -14.67 -12.36 -5.83
C LYS A 108 -15.69 -12.75 -4.76
N ASN A 109 -15.80 -11.98 -3.67
CA ASN A 109 -16.76 -12.27 -2.62
C ASN A 109 -18.18 -12.02 -3.15
N PRO A 110 -19.09 -13.05 -3.14
CA PRO A 110 -20.45 -12.88 -3.66
C PRO A 110 -21.31 -11.88 -2.87
N LYS A 111 -20.88 -11.49 -1.66
CA LYS A 111 -21.55 -10.46 -0.85
C LYS A 111 -21.05 -9.05 -1.16
N ALA A 112 -20.01 -8.88 -1.98
CA ALA A 112 -19.50 -7.56 -2.34
C ALA A 112 -20.52 -6.81 -3.21
N THR A 113 -20.80 -5.55 -2.84
CA THR A 113 -21.67 -4.67 -3.64
C THR A 113 -20.93 -4.17 -4.88
N GLN A 114 -21.66 -3.74 -5.89
CA GLN A 114 -21.06 -3.14 -7.10
C GLN A 114 -20.19 -1.91 -6.76
N GLY A 115 -20.65 -1.07 -5.83
CA GLY A 115 -19.87 0.09 -5.39
C GLY A 115 -18.56 -0.31 -4.70
N LEU A 116 -18.57 -1.37 -3.91
CA LEU A 116 -17.36 -1.91 -3.29
C LEU A 116 -16.41 -2.49 -4.34
N ILE A 117 -16.92 -3.29 -5.27
CA ILE A 117 -16.13 -3.88 -6.36
C ILE A 117 -15.46 -2.79 -7.19
N GLN A 118 -16.17 -1.71 -7.53
CA GLN A 118 -15.63 -0.61 -8.28
C GLN A 118 -14.49 0.11 -7.52
N LEU A 119 -14.71 0.43 -6.24
CA LEU A 119 -13.70 1.08 -5.40
C LEU A 119 -12.44 0.22 -5.25
N ILE A 120 -12.62 -1.05 -4.94
CA ILE A 120 -11.52 -2.01 -4.73
C ILE A 120 -10.83 -2.32 -6.06
N GLY A 121 -11.57 -2.43 -7.14
CA GLY A 121 -11.02 -2.64 -8.48
C GLY A 121 -10.13 -1.49 -8.95
N GLU A 122 -10.51 -0.25 -8.68
CA GLU A 122 -9.66 0.91 -8.99
C GLU A 122 -8.37 0.89 -8.15
N LEU A 123 -8.45 0.51 -6.89
CA LEU A 123 -7.25 0.31 -6.06
C LEU A 123 -6.30 -0.73 -6.67
N GLY A 124 -6.85 -1.84 -7.16
CA GLY A 124 -6.09 -2.88 -7.87
C GLY A 124 -5.44 -2.35 -9.14
N ASN A 125 -6.16 -1.60 -9.94
CA ASN A 125 -5.65 -0.94 -11.15
C ASN A 125 -4.43 -0.05 -10.83
N GLN A 126 -4.52 0.78 -9.81
CA GLN A 126 -3.41 1.64 -9.39
C GLN A 126 -2.20 0.83 -8.89
N SER A 127 -2.45 -0.27 -8.18
CA SER A 127 -1.39 -1.18 -7.71
C SER A 127 -0.67 -1.86 -8.89
N GLU A 128 -1.39 -2.28 -9.91
CA GLU A 128 -0.82 -2.88 -11.13
C GLU A 128 0.04 -1.86 -11.90
N ILE A 129 -0.39 -0.60 -12.00
CA ILE A 129 0.38 0.48 -12.62
C ILE A 129 1.69 0.71 -11.87
N ARG A 130 1.66 0.78 -10.53
CA ARG A 130 2.89 0.92 -9.73
C ARG A 130 3.79 -0.31 -9.88
N THR A 131 3.21 -1.51 -9.87
CA THR A 131 3.94 -2.77 -10.10
C THR A 131 4.71 -2.74 -11.42
N TYR A 132 4.06 -2.29 -12.51
CA TYR A 132 4.74 -2.12 -13.80
C TYR A 132 5.94 -1.16 -13.68
N LYS A 133 5.74 0.01 -13.11
CA LYS A 133 6.80 1.02 -12.95
C LYS A 133 7.97 0.48 -12.12
N ILE A 134 7.68 -0.20 -11.02
CA ILE A 134 8.70 -0.83 -10.16
C ILE A 134 9.52 -1.86 -10.94
N LYS A 135 8.86 -2.77 -11.65
CA LYS A 135 9.54 -3.80 -12.45
C LYS A 135 10.44 -3.18 -13.52
N GLN A 136 10.03 -2.09 -14.16
CA GLN A 136 10.89 -1.38 -15.13
C GLN A 136 12.10 -0.74 -14.43
N ARG A 137 11.92 -0.18 -13.24
CA ARG A 137 12.98 0.50 -12.49
C ARG A 137 14.07 -0.45 -12.00
N ILE A 138 13.71 -1.67 -11.57
CA ILE A 138 14.65 -2.65 -10.99
C ILE A 138 15.16 -3.71 -11.97
N LYS A 139 14.83 -3.56 -13.22
CA LYS A 139 15.14 -4.49 -14.33
C LYS A 139 16.63 -4.74 -14.63
#